data_f797886039cd3637b5dfa141a1d8d49d
#
_entry.id   f797886039cd3637b5dfa141a1d8d49d
#
_cell.length_a   1.000
_cell.length_b   1.000
_cell.length_c   1.000
_cell.angle_alpha   90.00
_cell.angle_beta   90.00
_cell.angle_gamma   90.00
#
_symmetry.space_group_name_H-M   'P 1'
#
loop_
_entity.id
_entity.type
_entity.pdbx_description
1 polymer ?
#
loop_
_entity_poly.entity_id
_entity_poly.type
_entity_poly.pdbx_seq_one_letter_code
_entity_poly.pdbx_strand_id
1 'polypeptide(L)'
;MAARVLLVGAGAVGARAARQLVEADDVDEVVVVEPDGARRSAVVTSSGDKATDGGPSSEGVAGAVDAVLLAGPNGTHLDEARRHLALGRTVVSCADGIPDVSGLLDLGPEAEARGTRVVVGAGFSPGLTCVLARHAARRFEVVDEIHVARSGTGGPACARAHHRALSGTSLDWRDGGWQRRPAGSGRELCWFPDPVGGQDCYRAQLPDALLLVPPFPGVNRVTARMAATRRDRITAHLPMLRKPHPEGLVGAGRVEVRGRHQGAQDVVVLGVLDRPAVAAGAVAALALRWALAERLPVGAHGLAILEDTVGFLRELAHIGIKAAAFEGSAT
;
A
#
# COMPACT_ATOMS: atom_id res chain seq x y z
N MET A 1 -13.77 20.87 10.72
CA MET A 1 -14.80 19.94 11.27
C MET A 1 -14.14 18.58 11.28
N ALA A 2 -14.30 17.81 12.35
CA ALA A 2 -13.79 16.45 12.39
C ALA A 2 -14.63 15.54 11.47
N ALA A 3 -14.01 14.54 10.87
CA ALA A 3 -14.59 13.78 9.77
C ALA A 3 -15.29 12.50 10.23
N ARG A 4 -16.35 12.12 9.52
CA ARG A 4 -16.99 10.81 9.61
C ARG A 4 -16.46 9.89 8.51
N VAL A 5 -15.78 8.82 8.90
CA VAL A 5 -15.06 7.90 7.99
C VAL A 5 -15.78 6.56 7.90
N LEU A 6 -15.93 6.04 6.68
CA LEU A 6 -16.38 4.67 6.44
C LEU A 6 -15.16 3.76 6.23
N LEU A 7 -15.02 2.73 7.06
CA LEU A 7 -14.02 1.69 6.91
C LEU A 7 -14.66 0.40 6.38
N VAL A 8 -14.29 0.00 5.18
CA VAL A 8 -14.75 -1.24 4.54
C VAL A 8 -13.68 -2.32 4.67
N GLY A 9 -13.95 -3.34 5.48
CA GLY A 9 -13.04 -4.43 5.79
C GLY A 9 -12.40 -4.30 7.18
N ALA A 10 -12.71 -5.25 8.07
CA ALA A 10 -12.19 -5.33 9.43
C ALA A 10 -11.14 -6.45 9.60
N GLY A 11 -10.34 -6.70 8.55
CA GLY A 11 -9.18 -7.59 8.60
C GLY A 11 -8.01 -6.98 9.38
N ALA A 12 -6.83 -7.63 9.34
CA ALA A 12 -5.65 -7.16 10.08
C ALA A 12 -5.23 -5.71 9.73
N VAL A 13 -5.38 -5.31 8.46
CA VAL A 13 -5.10 -3.94 8.00
C VAL A 13 -6.19 -2.98 8.49
N GLY A 14 -7.47 -3.33 8.28
CA GLY A 14 -8.60 -2.48 8.68
C GLY A 14 -8.69 -2.27 10.19
N ALA A 15 -8.45 -3.31 10.99
CA ALA A 15 -8.41 -3.19 12.46
C ALA A 15 -7.32 -2.21 12.93
N ARG A 16 -6.15 -2.20 12.28
CA ARG A 16 -5.11 -1.23 12.60
C ARG A 16 -5.47 0.18 12.13
N ALA A 17 -6.06 0.30 10.94
CA ALA A 17 -6.52 1.58 10.41
C ALA A 17 -7.62 2.18 11.30
N ALA A 18 -8.60 1.38 11.74
CA ALA A 18 -9.64 1.82 12.68
C ALA A 18 -9.03 2.45 13.94
N ARG A 19 -8.09 1.73 14.57
CA ARG A 19 -7.41 2.24 15.79
C ARG A 19 -6.69 3.56 15.54
N GLN A 20 -6.00 3.72 14.41
CA GLN A 20 -5.31 4.97 14.09
C GLN A 20 -6.28 6.12 13.81
N LEU A 21 -7.42 5.83 13.19
CA LEU A 21 -8.43 6.84 12.88
C LEU A 21 -9.18 7.32 14.13
N VAL A 22 -9.54 6.41 15.05
CA VAL A 22 -10.24 6.83 16.29
C VAL A 22 -9.36 7.61 17.25
N GLU A 23 -8.04 7.39 17.22
CA GLU A 23 -7.04 8.15 17.99
C GLU A 23 -6.79 9.56 17.41
N ALA A 24 -7.24 9.84 16.18
CA ALA A 24 -7.01 11.12 15.53
C ALA A 24 -8.05 12.18 15.97
N ASP A 25 -7.59 13.41 16.21
CA ASP A 25 -8.44 14.53 16.64
C ASP A 25 -9.33 15.07 15.51
N ASP A 26 -8.93 14.83 14.26
CA ASP A 26 -9.63 15.24 13.05
C ASP A 26 -10.66 14.20 12.55
N VAL A 27 -10.91 13.14 13.34
CA VAL A 27 -11.92 12.10 13.06
C VAL A 27 -12.89 12.00 14.23
N ASP A 28 -14.20 12.19 13.96
CA ASP A 28 -15.27 12.08 14.95
C ASP A 28 -15.82 10.66 15.05
N GLU A 29 -15.99 9.98 13.92
CA GLU A 29 -16.60 8.67 13.86
C GLU A 29 -15.93 7.78 12.79
N VAL A 30 -15.76 6.50 13.13
CA VAL A 30 -15.34 5.44 12.20
C VAL A 30 -16.44 4.40 12.11
N VAL A 31 -17.17 4.39 11.01
CA VAL A 31 -18.22 3.40 10.73
C VAL A 31 -17.57 2.16 10.13
N VAL A 32 -17.61 1.04 10.85
CA VAL A 32 -16.93 -0.21 10.44
C VAL A 32 -17.91 -1.12 9.72
N VAL A 33 -17.59 -1.45 8.47
CA VAL A 33 -18.33 -2.41 7.64
C VAL A 33 -17.49 -3.67 7.40
N GLU A 34 -18.07 -4.83 7.74
CA GLU A 34 -17.42 -6.14 7.54
C GLU A 34 -18.51 -7.22 7.53
N PRO A 35 -18.55 -8.10 6.51
CA PRO A 35 -19.53 -9.19 6.46
C PRO A 35 -19.47 -10.15 7.65
N ASP A 36 -18.27 -10.43 8.18
CA ASP A 36 -18.08 -11.26 9.37
C ASP A 36 -18.44 -10.45 10.63
N GLY A 37 -19.62 -10.73 11.20
CA GLY A 37 -20.14 -10.02 12.37
C GLY A 37 -19.25 -10.12 13.61
N ALA A 38 -18.60 -11.26 13.83
CA ALA A 38 -17.71 -11.45 14.99
C ALA A 38 -16.45 -10.56 14.84
N ARG A 39 -15.87 -10.51 13.64
CA ARG A 39 -14.73 -9.66 13.33
C ARG A 39 -15.08 -8.18 13.40
N ARG A 40 -16.24 -7.80 12.86
CA ARG A 40 -16.75 -6.42 12.93
C ARG A 40 -16.90 -5.98 14.38
N SER A 41 -17.62 -6.75 15.20
CA SER A 41 -17.81 -6.47 16.62
C SER A 41 -16.49 -6.36 17.38
N ALA A 42 -15.54 -7.25 17.12
CA ALA A 42 -14.21 -7.21 17.74
C ALA A 42 -13.46 -5.91 17.43
N VAL A 43 -13.51 -5.43 16.17
CA VAL A 43 -12.86 -4.17 15.78
C VAL A 43 -13.56 -2.97 16.41
N VAL A 44 -14.89 -2.91 16.37
CA VAL A 44 -15.66 -1.81 17.00
C VAL A 44 -15.35 -1.74 18.50
N THR A 45 -15.45 -2.87 19.22
CA THR A 45 -15.19 -2.91 20.67
C THR A 45 -13.75 -2.51 21.01
N SER A 46 -12.76 -2.96 20.22
CA SER A 46 -11.34 -2.67 20.50
C SER A 46 -10.89 -1.27 20.09
N SER A 47 -11.70 -0.57 19.28
CA SER A 47 -11.39 0.79 18.81
C SER A 47 -12.02 1.90 19.68
N GLY A 48 -12.94 1.56 20.59
CA GLY A 48 -13.54 2.53 21.54
C GLY A 48 -14.72 3.31 20.96
N ASP A 49 -15.10 4.39 21.64
CA ASP A 49 -16.38 5.08 21.46
C ASP A 49 -16.60 5.76 20.10
N LYS A 50 -15.52 6.10 19.40
CA LYS A 50 -15.61 6.67 18.05
C LYS A 50 -15.87 5.62 16.96
N ALA A 51 -15.79 4.32 17.27
CA ALA A 51 -16.05 3.25 16.29
C ALA A 51 -17.48 2.76 16.42
N THR A 52 -18.20 2.70 15.29
CA THR A 52 -19.61 2.26 15.24
C THR A 52 -19.79 1.10 14.26
N ASP A 53 -20.82 0.28 14.50
CA ASP A 53 -21.16 -0.86 13.64
C ASP A 53 -21.94 -0.38 12.40
N GLY A 54 -21.31 -0.45 11.23
CA GLY A 54 -21.90 -0.11 9.93
C GLY A 54 -22.61 -1.28 9.24
N GLY A 55 -22.62 -2.46 9.84
CA GLY A 55 -23.26 -3.63 9.27
C GLY A 55 -22.38 -4.42 8.29
N PRO A 56 -22.99 -5.37 7.56
CA PRO A 56 -22.26 -6.28 6.67
C PRO A 56 -21.86 -5.66 5.30
N SER A 57 -22.49 -4.56 4.90
CA SER A 57 -22.32 -3.92 3.60
C SER A 57 -22.31 -2.41 3.70
N SER A 58 -21.51 -1.77 2.88
CA SER A 58 -21.43 -0.30 2.78
C SER A 58 -22.72 0.33 2.26
N GLU A 59 -23.57 -0.42 1.54
CA GLU A 59 -24.87 0.04 1.01
C GLU A 59 -25.88 0.37 2.11
N GLY A 60 -25.77 -0.27 3.28
CA GLY A 60 -26.66 -0.06 4.42
C GLY A 60 -26.27 1.09 5.34
N VAL A 61 -25.15 1.76 5.10
CA VAL A 61 -24.66 2.80 6.01
C VAL A 61 -25.51 4.08 5.88
N ALA A 62 -26.20 4.41 6.98
CA ALA A 62 -26.99 5.61 7.07
C ALA A 62 -26.15 6.87 7.29
N GLY A 63 -26.63 7.99 6.75
CA GLY A 63 -25.98 9.30 6.90
C GLY A 63 -24.83 9.56 5.94
N ALA A 64 -24.38 10.82 5.94
CA ALA A 64 -23.24 11.22 5.12
C ALA A 64 -21.93 10.73 5.74
N VAL A 65 -20.98 10.34 4.90
CA VAL A 65 -19.58 10.09 5.27
C VAL A 65 -18.68 10.94 4.38
N ASP A 66 -17.60 11.45 4.95
CA ASP A 66 -16.71 12.38 4.26
C ASP A 66 -15.67 11.63 3.41
N ALA A 67 -15.23 10.47 3.89
CA ALA A 67 -14.27 9.65 3.18
C ALA A 67 -14.46 8.16 3.47
N VAL A 68 -13.90 7.34 2.58
CA VAL A 68 -13.97 5.87 2.65
C VAL A 68 -12.58 5.26 2.59
N LEU A 69 -12.28 4.37 3.53
CA LEU A 69 -11.08 3.56 3.54
C LEU A 69 -11.43 2.11 3.18
N LEU A 70 -10.87 1.63 2.06
CA LEU A 70 -11.07 0.29 1.56
C LEU A 70 -9.90 -0.61 2.00
N ALA A 71 -10.17 -1.53 2.93
CA ALA A 71 -9.24 -2.51 3.47
C ALA A 71 -9.73 -3.96 3.30
N GLY A 72 -10.64 -4.17 2.36
CA GLY A 72 -11.18 -5.46 1.97
C GLY A 72 -10.20 -6.32 1.15
N PRO A 73 -10.61 -7.51 0.71
CA PRO A 73 -9.80 -8.36 -0.14
C PRO A 73 -9.72 -7.81 -1.57
N ASN A 74 -8.62 -8.15 -2.27
CA ASN A 74 -8.47 -7.84 -3.69
C ASN A 74 -9.66 -8.36 -4.52
N GLY A 75 -10.07 -7.59 -5.52
CA GLY A 75 -11.24 -7.83 -6.36
C GLY A 75 -12.50 -7.13 -5.88
N THR A 76 -12.49 -6.45 -4.73
CA THR A 76 -13.66 -5.73 -4.20
C THR A 76 -13.48 -4.20 -4.22
N HIS A 77 -12.25 -3.71 -4.38
CA HIS A 77 -11.95 -2.31 -4.19
C HIS A 77 -12.51 -1.41 -5.29
N LEU A 78 -12.48 -1.85 -6.56
CA LEU A 78 -12.91 -1.03 -7.68
C LEU A 78 -14.41 -0.70 -7.63
N ASP A 79 -15.26 -1.70 -7.36
CA ASP A 79 -16.71 -1.48 -7.32
C ASP A 79 -17.12 -0.63 -6.11
N GLU A 80 -16.48 -0.85 -4.96
CA GLU A 80 -16.66 0.02 -3.79
C GLU A 80 -16.23 1.46 -4.10
N ALA A 81 -15.06 1.64 -4.70
CA ALA A 81 -14.55 2.97 -5.04
C ALA A 81 -15.49 3.71 -6.00
N ARG A 82 -15.99 3.04 -7.05
CA ARG A 82 -16.95 3.64 -7.99
C ARG A 82 -18.22 4.12 -7.31
N ARG A 83 -18.80 3.31 -6.41
CA ARG A 83 -20.00 3.69 -5.66
C ARG A 83 -19.78 4.95 -4.83
N HIS A 84 -18.67 5.01 -4.11
CA HIS A 84 -18.37 6.13 -3.24
C HIS A 84 -17.93 7.37 -4.01
N LEU A 85 -17.17 7.21 -5.08
CA LEU A 85 -16.79 8.29 -5.98
C LEU A 85 -18.02 8.94 -6.64
N ALA A 86 -19.01 8.14 -7.05
CA ALA A 86 -20.28 8.66 -7.58
C ALA A 86 -21.03 9.56 -6.58
N LEU A 87 -20.80 9.38 -5.29
CA LEU A 87 -21.34 10.23 -4.20
C LEU A 87 -20.41 11.40 -3.83
N GLY A 88 -19.34 11.64 -4.60
CA GLY A 88 -18.37 12.72 -4.36
C GLY A 88 -17.46 12.50 -3.16
N ARG A 89 -17.33 11.26 -2.66
CA ARG A 89 -16.54 10.93 -1.47
C ARG A 89 -15.07 10.69 -1.83
N THR A 90 -14.17 11.14 -0.99
CA THR A 90 -12.75 10.75 -1.05
C THR A 90 -12.60 9.26 -0.74
N VAL A 91 -11.80 8.55 -1.55
CA VAL A 91 -11.57 7.11 -1.39
C VAL A 91 -10.09 6.84 -1.19
N VAL A 92 -9.76 6.03 -0.18
CA VAL A 92 -8.41 5.50 0.03
C VAL A 92 -8.45 3.99 -0.01
N SER A 93 -7.62 3.39 -0.83
CA SER A 93 -7.62 1.94 -1.07
C SER A 93 -6.28 1.30 -0.69
N CYS A 94 -6.33 0.22 0.11
CA CYS A 94 -5.18 -0.63 0.42
C CYS A 94 -4.92 -1.72 -0.64
N ALA A 95 -5.55 -1.65 -1.82
CA ALA A 95 -5.39 -2.67 -2.86
C ALA A 95 -3.92 -2.90 -3.23
N ASP A 96 -3.53 -4.17 -3.32
CA ASP A 96 -2.21 -4.63 -3.73
C ASP A 96 -2.25 -5.63 -4.91
N GLY A 97 -3.39 -5.72 -5.58
CA GLY A 97 -3.60 -6.50 -6.79
C GLY A 97 -3.61 -5.64 -8.06
N ILE A 98 -2.96 -6.10 -9.13
CA ILE A 98 -2.88 -5.37 -10.41
C ILE A 98 -4.27 -4.95 -10.94
N PRO A 99 -5.31 -5.82 -10.97
CA PRO A 99 -6.61 -5.42 -11.52
C PRO A 99 -7.28 -4.28 -10.75
N ASP A 100 -7.30 -4.34 -9.41
CA ASP A 100 -7.87 -3.27 -8.59
C ASP A 100 -7.08 -1.97 -8.76
N VAL A 101 -5.74 -2.04 -8.66
CA VAL A 101 -4.88 -0.86 -8.76
C VAL A 101 -5.01 -0.19 -10.12
N SER A 102 -5.01 -0.97 -11.22
CA SER A 102 -5.21 -0.41 -12.56
C SER A 102 -6.59 0.24 -12.70
N GLY A 103 -7.66 -0.47 -12.30
CA GLY A 103 -9.01 0.05 -12.38
C GLY A 103 -9.26 1.28 -11.51
N LEU A 104 -8.62 1.36 -10.34
CA LEU A 104 -8.69 2.54 -9.47
C LEU A 104 -7.96 3.74 -10.07
N LEU A 105 -6.82 3.54 -10.72
CA LEU A 105 -6.11 4.60 -11.44
C LEU A 105 -6.94 5.14 -12.61
N ASP A 106 -7.67 4.27 -13.30
CA ASP A 106 -8.56 4.66 -14.41
C ASP A 106 -9.73 5.55 -13.95
N LEU A 107 -10.01 5.66 -12.65
CA LEU A 107 -10.99 6.60 -12.09
C LEU A 107 -10.49 8.05 -12.00
N GLY A 108 -9.22 8.31 -12.36
CA GLY A 108 -8.62 9.65 -12.28
C GLY A 108 -9.47 10.76 -12.91
N PRO A 109 -9.87 10.67 -14.18
CA PRO A 109 -10.68 11.70 -14.84
C PRO A 109 -12.03 11.95 -14.15
N GLU A 110 -12.68 10.90 -13.62
CA GLU A 110 -13.93 11.06 -12.87
C GLU A 110 -13.70 11.74 -11.52
N ALA A 111 -12.63 11.37 -10.81
CA ALA A 111 -12.25 11.99 -9.56
C ALA A 111 -11.90 13.47 -9.73
N GLU A 112 -11.17 13.82 -10.78
CA GLU A 112 -10.84 15.20 -11.17
C GLU A 112 -12.10 16.02 -11.46
N ALA A 113 -13.02 15.47 -12.28
CA ALA A 113 -14.27 16.15 -12.60
C ALA A 113 -15.16 16.42 -11.36
N ARG A 114 -15.02 15.63 -10.31
CA ARG A 114 -15.74 15.79 -9.04
C ARG A 114 -14.96 16.57 -7.97
N GLY A 115 -13.75 17.00 -8.27
CA GLY A 115 -12.87 17.68 -7.29
C GLY A 115 -12.49 16.80 -6.09
N THR A 116 -12.49 15.46 -6.24
CA THR A 116 -12.23 14.52 -5.16
C THR A 116 -10.97 13.68 -5.40
N ARG A 117 -10.63 12.79 -4.49
CA ARG A 117 -9.37 12.05 -4.45
C ARG A 117 -9.62 10.55 -4.34
N VAL A 118 -8.87 9.78 -5.14
CA VAL A 118 -8.78 8.32 -5.04
C VAL A 118 -7.31 7.97 -4.77
N VAL A 119 -6.98 7.65 -3.53
CA VAL A 119 -5.62 7.25 -3.14
C VAL A 119 -5.48 5.75 -3.33
N VAL A 120 -4.59 5.34 -4.22
CA VAL A 120 -4.47 3.97 -4.70
C VAL A 120 -3.26 3.28 -4.08
N GLY A 121 -3.47 2.08 -3.54
CA GLY A 121 -2.39 1.27 -2.99
C GLY A 121 -1.78 1.84 -1.72
N ALA A 122 -2.62 2.43 -0.84
CA ALA A 122 -2.17 3.02 0.43
C ALA A 122 -1.90 1.94 1.49
N GLY A 123 -0.97 1.04 1.20
CA GLY A 123 -0.61 -0.09 2.06
C GLY A 123 0.86 -0.08 2.48
N PHE A 124 1.39 -1.29 2.75
CA PHE A 124 2.81 -1.48 3.06
C PHE A 124 3.66 -1.46 1.77
N SER A 125 3.32 -2.32 0.79
CA SER A 125 3.88 -2.36 -0.56
C SER A 125 2.80 -2.92 -1.50
N PRO A 126 2.24 -2.06 -2.36
CA PRO A 126 2.53 -0.63 -2.52
C PRO A 126 2.04 0.22 -1.33
N GLY A 127 2.46 1.46 -1.30
CA GLY A 127 2.07 2.47 -0.32
C GLY A 127 3.29 3.06 0.38
N LEU A 128 3.72 2.51 1.51
CA LEU A 128 4.90 3.00 2.22
C LEU A 128 6.16 2.93 1.34
N THR A 129 6.32 1.86 0.55
CA THR A 129 7.41 1.75 -0.43
C THR A 129 7.35 2.85 -1.50
N CYS A 130 6.17 3.29 -1.89
CA CYS A 130 6.00 4.41 -2.82
C CYS A 130 6.44 5.75 -2.20
N VAL A 131 6.10 5.98 -0.92
CA VAL A 131 6.57 7.16 -0.16
C VAL A 131 8.08 7.15 -0.02
N LEU A 132 8.67 6.00 0.31
CA LEU A 132 10.13 5.84 0.43
C LEU A 132 10.84 6.08 -0.91
N ALA A 133 10.28 5.59 -2.04
CA ALA A 133 10.81 5.83 -3.37
C ALA A 133 10.80 7.34 -3.69
N ARG A 134 9.69 8.02 -3.42
CA ARG A 134 9.57 9.47 -3.62
C ARG A 134 10.53 10.25 -2.73
N HIS A 135 10.68 9.82 -1.48
CA HIS A 135 11.62 10.44 -0.54
C HIS A 135 13.08 10.28 -0.99
N ALA A 136 13.50 9.07 -1.36
CA ALA A 136 14.83 8.80 -1.88
C ALA A 136 15.13 9.58 -3.17
N ALA A 137 14.14 9.70 -4.05
CA ALA A 137 14.25 10.42 -5.31
C ALA A 137 14.59 11.91 -5.17
N ARG A 138 14.31 12.52 -4.01
CA ARG A 138 14.67 13.94 -3.74
C ARG A 138 16.18 14.21 -3.76
N ARG A 139 16.99 13.16 -3.69
CA ARG A 139 18.45 13.25 -3.79
C ARG A 139 18.91 13.51 -5.21
N PHE A 140 18.12 13.15 -6.22
CA PHE A 140 18.55 13.08 -7.62
C PHE A 140 17.94 14.20 -8.47
N GLU A 141 18.70 14.69 -9.41
CA GLU A 141 18.23 15.56 -10.50
C GLU A 141 17.45 14.75 -11.56
N VAL A 142 17.91 13.51 -11.77
CA VAL A 142 17.26 12.55 -12.68
C VAL A 142 17.22 11.19 -12.01
N VAL A 143 16.05 10.59 -11.95
CA VAL A 143 15.85 9.22 -11.47
C VAL A 143 15.91 8.28 -12.66
N ASP A 144 16.86 7.36 -12.65
CA ASP A 144 17.05 6.39 -13.72
C ASP A 144 16.35 5.06 -13.42
N GLU A 145 16.46 4.55 -12.19
CA GLU A 145 15.88 3.25 -11.82
C GLU A 145 15.26 3.28 -10.42
N ILE A 146 14.17 2.52 -10.23
CA ILE A 146 13.52 2.28 -8.94
C ILE A 146 13.31 0.78 -8.77
N HIS A 147 13.82 0.23 -7.66
CA HIS A 147 13.68 -1.18 -7.31
C HIS A 147 13.01 -1.32 -5.95
N VAL A 148 11.89 -2.03 -5.93
CA VAL A 148 11.16 -2.34 -4.70
C VAL A 148 11.29 -3.83 -4.40
N ALA A 149 11.57 -4.16 -3.15
CA ALA A 149 11.49 -5.52 -2.65
C ALA A 149 10.70 -5.55 -1.36
N ARG A 150 9.93 -6.63 -1.15
CA ARG A 150 9.18 -6.84 0.08
C ARG A 150 9.34 -8.24 0.62
N SER A 151 9.27 -8.38 1.94
CA SER A 151 9.24 -9.64 2.69
C SER A 151 8.10 -9.61 3.70
N GLY A 152 7.57 -10.77 4.01
CA GLY A 152 6.43 -10.89 4.93
C GLY A 152 5.08 -10.62 4.29
N THR A 153 4.03 -10.89 5.04
CA THR A 153 2.64 -10.72 4.62
C THR A 153 1.82 -10.12 5.75
N GLY A 154 0.72 -9.46 5.41
CA GLY A 154 -0.29 -9.05 6.38
C GLY A 154 -1.12 -10.23 6.88
N GLY A 155 -2.43 -10.03 7.05
CA GLY A 155 -3.35 -11.07 7.49
C GLY A 155 -3.57 -12.19 6.44
N PRO A 156 -4.47 -13.14 6.74
CA PRO A 156 -4.65 -14.33 5.92
C PRO A 156 -5.06 -14.09 4.47
N ALA A 157 -5.83 -13.05 4.19
CA ALA A 157 -6.21 -12.70 2.80
C ALA A 157 -4.99 -12.24 1.99
N CYS A 158 -4.17 -11.35 2.57
CA CYS A 158 -2.93 -10.88 1.99
C CYS A 158 -1.93 -12.05 1.75
N ALA A 159 -1.76 -12.93 2.73
CA ALA A 159 -0.87 -14.09 2.59
C ALA A 159 -1.28 -14.99 1.41
N ARG A 160 -2.58 -15.27 1.26
CA ARG A 160 -3.09 -16.05 0.12
C ARG A 160 -2.92 -15.32 -1.21
N ALA A 161 -3.14 -14.00 -1.25
CA ALA A 161 -2.94 -13.20 -2.45
C ALA A 161 -1.47 -13.21 -2.88
N HIS A 162 -0.54 -13.02 -1.94
CA HIS A 162 0.89 -13.05 -2.19
C HIS A 162 1.40 -14.43 -2.66
N HIS A 163 0.88 -15.49 -2.07
CA HIS A 163 1.21 -16.84 -2.53
C HIS A 163 0.81 -17.03 -3.99
N ARG A 164 -0.43 -16.68 -4.37
CA ARG A 164 -0.88 -16.75 -5.76
C ARG A 164 -0.11 -15.82 -6.70
N ALA A 165 0.33 -14.65 -6.22
CA ALA A 165 1.08 -13.69 -7.03
C ALA A 165 2.40 -14.24 -7.59
N LEU A 166 2.93 -15.34 -7.01
CA LEU A 166 4.13 -16.04 -7.51
C LEU A 166 3.85 -16.94 -8.72
N SER A 167 2.60 -17.23 -9.04
CA SER A 167 2.22 -18.05 -10.22
C SER A 167 1.68 -17.24 -11.39
N GLY A 168 1.47 -15.93 -11.23
CA GLY A 168 0.91 -15.05 -12.25
C GLY A 168 1.94 -14.47 -13.22
N THR A 169 1.67 -13.27 -13.69
CA THR A 169 2.55 -12.50 -14.58
C THR A 169 3.01 -11.24 -13.85
N SER A 170 4.31 -11.04 -13.74
CA SER A 170 4.89 -9.80 -13.23
C SER A 170 4.81 -8.70 -14.28
N LEU A 171 4.71 -7.47 -13.79
CA LEU A 171 4.72 -6.27 -14.59
C LEU A 171 5.88 -5.38 -14.13
N ASP A 172 6.92 -5.31 -14.96
CA ASP A 172 8.06 -4.42 -14.77
C ASP A 172 8.01 -3.31 -15.85
N TRP A 173 8.65 -2.17 -15.60
CA TRP A 173 8.88 -1.12 -16.57
C TRP A 173 10.35 -1.12 -16.98
N ARG A 174 10.62 -0.99 -18.29
CA ARG A 174 11.97 -0.90 -18.80
C ARG A 174 12.01 -0.17 -20.15
N ASP A 175 12.94 0.79 -20.26
CA ASP A 175 13.26 1.50 -21.51
C ASP A 175 12.00 2.04 -22.22
N GLY A 176 11.10 2.69 -21.48
CA GLY A 176 9.88 3.27 -22.03
C GLY A 176 8.74 2.29 -22.31
N GLY A 177 8.84 1.03 -21.85
CA GLY A 177 7.83 0.00 -22.14
C GLY A 177 7.54 -0.97 -21.00
N TRP A 178 6.29 -1.44 -20.96
CA TRP A 178 5.86 -2.48 -20.02
C TRP A 178 6.43 -3.85 -20.40
N GLN A 179 7.10 -4.49 -19.45
CA GLN A 179 7.68 -5.83 -19.60
C GLN A 179 6.88 -6.83 -18.77
N ARG A 180 6.33 -7.84 -19.47
CA ARG A 180 5.63 -8.95 -18.84
C ARG A 180 6.57 -10.17 -18.75
N ARG A 181 6.69 -10.75 -17.57
CA ARG A 181 7.53 -11.92 -17.30
C ARG A 181 6.79 -12.91 -16.40
N PRO A 182 7.09 -14.22 -16.47
CA PRO A 182 6.53 -15.18 -15.53
C PRO A 182 6.88 -14.80 -14.08
N ALA A 183 5.89 -14.76 -13.22
CA ALA A 183 6.10 -14.64 -11.77
C ALA A 183 6.85 -15.89 -11.24
N GLY A 184 7.45 -15.77 -10.08
CA GLY A 184 8.34 -16.81 -9.53
C GLY A 184 9.68 -16.94 -10.26
N SER A 185 9.97 -16.12 -11.29
CA SER A 185 11.23 -16.09 -12.03
C SER A 185 12.15 -14.96 -11.54
N GLY A 186 13.37 -14.90 -12.09
CA GLY A 186 14.31 -13.80 -11.86
C GLY A 186 14.73 -13.67 -10.40
N ARG A 187 15.36 -14.74 -9.87
CA ARG A 187 15.92 -14.75 -8.52
C ARG A 187 16.92 -13.62 -8.34
N GLU A 188 16.78 -12.90 -7.24
CA GLU A 188 17.65 -11.81 -6.82
C GLU A 188 17.81 -11.86 -5.29
N LEU A 189 19.03 -11.75 -4.77
CA LEU A 189 19.27 -11.63 -3.34
C LEU A 189 19.02 -10.19 -2.92
N CYS A 190 17.99 -9.96 -2.11
CA CYS A 190 17.68 -8.65 -1.55
C CYS A 190 18.02 -8.64 -0.06
N TRP A 191 18.77 -7.63 0.37
CA TRP A 191 19.08 -7.39 1.77
C TRP A 191 18.02 -6.46 2.36
N PHE A 192 17.36 -6.93 3.42
CA PHE A 192 16.37 -6.19 4.20
C PHE A 192 16.97 -5.78 5.55
N PRO A 193 16.32 -4.85 6.29
CA PRO A 193 16.70 -4.53 7.67
C PRO A 193 16.74 -5.77 8.56
N ASP A 194 17.68 -5.79 9.52
CA ASP A 194 17.69 -6.82 10.56
C ASP A 194 16.41 -6.78 11.41
N PRO A 195 15.88 -7.91 11.83
CA PRO A 195 16.42 -9.28 11.72
C PRO A 195 16.00 -10.06 10.45
N VAL A 196 15.40 -9.43 9.45
CA VAL A 196 14.97 -10.12 8.22
C VAL A 196 16.16 -10.51 7.34
N GLY A 197 17.15 -9.63 7.17
CA GLY A 197 18.41 -9.92 6.49
C GLY A 197 18.26 -10.25 5.01
N GLY A 198 19.22 -11.00 4.47
CA GLY A 198 19.24 -11.39 3.06
C GLY A 198 18.21 -12.45 2.72
N GLN A 199 17.39 -12.20 1.70
CA GLN A 199 16.38 -13.15 1.21
C GLN A 199 16.37 -13.24 -0.32
N ASP A 200 16.08 -14.42 -0.81
CA ASP A 200 15.80 -14.64 -2.23
C ASP A 200 14.48 -14.01 -2.61
N CYS A 201 14.50 -13.03 -3.49
CA CYS A 201 13.35 -12.35 -4.03
C CYS A 201 13.12 -12.73 -5.48
N TYR A 202 11.87 -12.75 -5.88
CA TYR A 202 11.43 -13.15 -7.21
C TYR A 202 10.44 -12.16 -7.77
N ARG A 203 10.30 -12.13 -9.09
CA ARG A 203 9.18 -11.49 -9.75
C ARG A 203 7.87 -12.06 -9.21
N ALA A 204 6.91 -11.20 -8.99
CA ALA A 204 5.56 -11.58 -8.60
C ALA A 204 4.55 -10.65 -9.28
N GLN A 205 3.30 -11.00 -9.27
CA GLN A 205 2.22 -10.16 -9.81
C GLN A 205 1.93 -9.00 -8.83
N LEU A 206 2.79 -7.98 -8.88
CA LEU A 206 2.77 -6.80 -8.00
C LEU A 206 2.43 -5.55 -8.80
N PRO A 207 1.63 -4.62 -8.25
CA PRO A 207 1.21 -3.40 -8.94
C PRO A 207 2.17 -2.22 -8.77
N ASP A 208 3.25 -2.36 -8.01
CA ASP A 208 4.13 -1.23 -7.61
C ASP A 208 4.59 -0.39 -8.81
N ALA A 209 4.92 -1.02 -9.95
CA ALA A 209 5.34 -0.29 -11.15
C ALA A 209 4.23 0.63 -11.71
N LEU A 210 2.95 0.26 -11.60
CA LEU A 210 1.83 1.10 -12.02
C LEU A 210 1.76 2.41 -11.22
N LEU A 211 2.20 2.39 -9.97
CA LEU A 211 2.17 3.53 -9.05
C LEU A 211 3.48 4.32 -9.04
N LEU A 212 4.58 3.72 -9.54
CA LEU A 212 5.92 4.33 -9.51
C LEU A 212 6.34 4.91 -10.87
N VAL A 213 5.80 4.44 -11.99
CA VAL A 213 6.17 4.99 -13.31
C VAL A 213 5.60 6.39 -13.53
N PRO A 214 4.30 6.66 -13.32
CA PRO A 214 3.72 7.96 -13.65
C PRO A 214 4.35 9.16 -12.90
N PRO A 215 4.69 9.06 -11.59
CA PRO A 215 5.28 10.19 -10.87
C PRO A 215 6.77 10.46 -11.17
N PHE A 216 7.43 9.60 -11.94
CA PHE A 216 8.85 9.71 -12.29
C PHE A 216 9.04 9.75 -13.81
N PRO A 217 8.72 10.89 -14.47
CA PRO A 217 8.89 11.02 -15.91
C PRO A 217 10.34 10.78 -16.30
N GLY A 218 10.55 9.93 -17.32
CA GLY A 218 11.87 9.57 -17.81
C GLY A 218 12.56 8.42 -17.05
N VAL A 219 11.93 7.82 -16.05
CA VAL A 219 12.49 6.64 -15.39
C VAL A 219 12.68 5.49 -16.39
N ASN A 220 13.88 4.94 -16.45
CA ASN A 220 14.24 3.88 -17.40
C ASN A 220 13.81 2.50 -16.91
N ARG A 221 13.79 2.28 -15.60
CA ARG A 221 13.49 0.97 -15.04
C ARG A 221 12.78 1.04 -13.69
N VAL A 222 11.66 0.31 -13.59
CA VAL A 222 10.95 0.08 -12.32
C VAL A 222 10.69 -1.40 -12.16
N THR A 223 11.13 -1.98 -11.04
CA THR A 223 10.91 -3.40 -10.75
C THR A 223 10.38 -3.60 -9.33
N ALA A 224 9.50 -4.58 -9.17
CA ALA A 224 9.03 -5.04 -7.88
C ALA A 224 9.36 -6.51 -7.68
N ARG A 225 9.80 -6.87 -6.48
CA ARG A 225 10.18 -8.23 -6.09
C ARG A 225 9.53 -8.62 -4.77
N MET A 226 9.35 -9.90 -4.58
CA MET A 226 8.80 -10.46 -3.34
C MET A 226 9.68 -11.60 -2.86
N ALA A 227 10.01 -11.59 -1.58
CA ALA A 227 10.72 -12.69 -0.93
C ALA A 227 9.85 -13.95 -0.92
N ALA A 228 10.41 -15.05 -1.34
CA ALA A 228 9.75 -16.34 -1.37
C ALA A 228 10.73 -17.49 -1.27
N THR A 229 10.30 -18.59 -0.64
CA THR A 229 11.05 -19.83 -0.63
C THR A 229 10.87 -20.60 -1.94
N ARG A 230 11.77 -21.55 -2.19
CA ARG A 230 11.60 -22.48 -3.32
C ARG A 230 10.25 -23.23 -3.26
N ARG A 231 9.81 -23.58 -2.04
CA ARG A 231 8.54 -24.23 -1.82
C ARG A 231 7.36 -23.34 -2.24
N ASP A 232 7.36 -22.08 -1.79
CA ASP A 232 6.28 -21.13 -2.13
C ASP A 232 6.12 -20.99 -3.63
N ARG A 233 7.24 -20.92 -4.37
CA ARG A 233 7.23 -20.83 -5.84
C ARG A 233 6.65 -22.06 -6.52
N ILE A 234 7.01 -23.26 -6.05
CA ILE A 234 6.52 -24.52 -6.63
C ILE A 234 5.03 -24.72 -6.34
N THR A 235 4.56 -24.28 -5.16
CA THR A 235 3.17 -24.46 -4.72
C THR A 235 2.28 -23.26 -5.01
N ALA A 236 2.78 -22.21 -5.64
CA ALA A 236 2.05 -20.95 -5.85
C ALA A 236 0.73 -21.09 -6.63
N HIS A 237 0.61 -22.12 -7.47
CA HIS A 237 -0.61 -22.46 -8.22
C HIS A 237 -1.59 -23.33 -7.42
N LEU A 238 -1.22 -23.78 -6.23
CA LEU A 238 -2.05 -24.58 -5.32
C LEU A 238 -2.57 -23.70 -4.18
N PRO A 239 -3.66 -24.11 -3.53
CA PRO A 239 -4.08 -23.49 -2.26
C PRO A 239 -2.97 -23.59 -1.21
N MET A 240 -2.85 -22.56 -0.36
CA MET A 240 -1.90 -22.61 0.75
C MET A 240 -2.21 -23.77 1.69
N LEU A 241 -1.23 -24.66 1.89
CA LEU A 241 -1.37 -25.83 2.75
C LEU A 241 -1.30 -25.48 4.26
N ARG A 242 -0.63 -24.38 4.60
CA ARG A 242 -0.54 -23.91 5.99
C ARG A 242 -1.49 -22.73 6.20
N LYS A 243 -2.18 -22.76 7.34
CA LYS A 243 -3.02 -21.64 7.77
C LYS A 243 -2.11 -20.43 8.04
N PRO A 244 -2.32 -19.27 7.35
CA PRO A 244 -1.53 -18.08 7.61
C PRO A 244 -1.74 -17.54 9.03
N HIS A 245 -0.74 -16.84 9.56
CA HIS A 245 -0.88 -16.14 10.83
C HIS A 245 -1.98 -15.06 10.74
N PRO A 246 -2.87 -14.92 11.75
CA PRO A 246 -4.00 -13.98 11.68
C PRO A 246 -3.59 -12.53 11.45
N GLU A 247 -2.48 -12.09 12.03
CA GLU A 247 -1.98 -10.71 11.94
C GLU A 247 -0.73 -10.57 11.04
N GLY A 248 -0.28 -11.67 10.42
CA GLY A 248 1.02 -11.73 9.75
C GLY A 248 2.18 -11.79 10.76
N LEU A 249 3.39 -11.92 10.22
CA LEU A 249 4.65 -11.88 10.99
C LEU A 249 5.40 -10.59 10.64
N VAL A 250 6.52 -10.37 11.33
CA VAL A 250 7.46 -9.30 10.97
C VAL A 250 7.89 -9.48 9.52
N GLY A 251 7.87 -8.41 8.79
CA GLY A 251 8.29 -8.31 7.40
C GLY A 251 9.13 -7.07 7.17
N ALA A 252 9.58 -6.88 5.96
CA ALA A 252 10.38 -5.73 5.60
C ALA A 252 10.07 -5.26 4.18
N GLY A 253 10.23 -3.96 3.96
CA GLY A 253 10.29 -3.33 2.64
C GLY A 253 11.68 -2.79 2.39
N ARG A 254 12.12 -2.84 1.13
CA ARG A 254 13.35 -2.23 0.67
C ARG A 254 13.06 -1.48 -0.63
N VAL A 255 13.54 -0.26 -0.68
CA VAL A 255 13.46 0.59 -1.87
C VAL A 255 14.86 1.05 -2.22
N GLU A 256 15.25 0.85 -3.47
CA GLU A 256 16.49 1.35 -4.03
C GLU A 256 16.17 2.27 -5.20
N VAL A 257 16.67 3.49 -5.14
CA VAL A 257 16.55 4.49 -6.20
C VAL A 257 17.95 4.80 -6.70
N ARG A 258 18.13 4.70 -8.00
CA ARG A 258 19.36 5.06 -8.72
C ARG A 258 19.09 6.24 -9.63
N GLY A 259 20.05 7.13 -9.70
CA GLY A 259 19.91 8.32 -10.52
C GLY A 259 21.18 9.16 -10.55
N ARG A 260 21.06 10.36 -11.08
CA ARG A 260 22.20 11.31 -11.18
C ARG A 260 22.09 12.39 -10.10
N HIS A 261 23.18 12.56 -9.37
CA HIS A 261 23.39 13.62 -8.40
C HIS A 261 24.72 14.30 -8.69
N GLN A 262 24.70 15.64 -8.90
CA GLN A 262 25.88 16.44 -9.27
C GLN A 262 26.66 15.85 -10.47
N GLY A 263 25.92 15.35 -11.46
CA GLY A 263 26.48 14.77 -12.69
C GLY A 263 27.04 13.34 -12.55
N ALA A 264 27.10 12.76 -11.35
CA ALA A 264 27.55 11.39 -11.11
C ALA A 264 26.38 10.42 -10.87
N GLN A 265 26.58 9.15 -11.16
CA GLN A 265 25.64 8.10 -10.75
C GLN A 265 25.72 7.90 -9.24
N ASP A 266 24.56 7.85 -8.59
CA ASP A 266 24.43 7.64 -7.15
C ASP A 266 23.26 6.71 -6.85
N VAL A 267 23.22 6.13 -5.66
CA VAL A 267 22.19 5.21 -5.20
C VAL A 267 21.77 5.54 -3.77
N VAL A 268 20.46 5.55 -3.54
CA VAL A 268 19.88 5.62 -2.19
C VAL A 268 19.08 4.36 -1.92
N VAL A 269 19.36 3.72 -0.80
CA VAL A 269 18.63 2.54 -0.33
C VAL A 269 17.95 2.86 0.99
N LEU A 270 16.62 2.71 1.01
CA LEU A 270 15.81 2.86 2.21
C LEU A 270 15.14 1.54 2.55
N GLY A 271 14.97 1.28 3.82
CA GLY A 271 14.29 0.10 4.32
C GLY A 271 13.30 0.41 5.43
N VAL A 272 12.32 -0.46 5.59
CA VAL A 272 11.36 -0.43 6.68
C VAL A 272 11.20 -1.84 7.23
N LEU A 273 11.09 -1.94 8.56
CA LEU A 273 10.84 -3.18 9.28
C LEU A 273 9.61 -3.00 10.14
N ASP A 274 8.59 -3.82 9.90
CA ASP A 274 7.37 -3.86 10.73
C ASP A 274 6.56 -5.13 10.41
N ARG A 275 5.43 -5.31 11.09
CA ARG A 275 4.37 -6.21 10.63
C ARG A 275 3.65 -5.53 9.46
N PRO A 276 3.62 -6.12 8.24
CA PRO A 276 3.06 -5.44 7.08
C PRO A 276 1.62 -4.95 7.25
N ALA A 277 0.76 -5.68 8.02
CA ALA A 277 -0.60 -5.24 8.30
C ALA A 277 -0.65 -3.99 9.20
N VAL A 278 0.27 -3.88 10.16
CA VAL A 278 0.35 -2.72 11.08
C VAL A 278 0.76 -1.49 10.29
N ALA A 279 1.85 -1.59 9.53
CA ALA A 279 2.31 -0.49 8.70
C ALA A 279 1.28 -0.10 7.63
N ALA A 280 0.65 -1.08 6.96
CA ALA A 280 -0.38 -0.81 5.96
C ALA A 280 -1.58 -0.04 6.54
N GLY A 281 -2.08 -0.45 7.70
CA GLY A 281 -3.19 0.24 8.36
C GLY A 281 -2.84 1.67 8.79
N ALA A 282 -1.62 1.88 9.29
CA ALA A 282 -1.12 3.20 9.65
C ALA A 282 -0.97 4.12 8.43
N VAL A 283 -0.39 3.61 7.34
CA VAL A 283 -0.24 4.35 6.08
C VAL A 283 -1.60 4.71 5.50
N ALA A 284 -2.56 3.78 5.50
CA ALA A 284 -3.89 4.02 4.96
C ALA A 284 -4.66 5.09 5.77
N ALA A 285 -4.62 5.00 7.09
CA ALA A 285 -5.25 5.98 7.97
C ALA A 285 -4.65 7.38 7.79
N LEU A 286 -3.31 7.47 7.73
CA LEU A 286 -2.63 8.74 7.51
C LEU A 286 -2.91 9.30 6.11
N ALA A 287 -2.90 8.46 5.08
CA ALA A 287 -3.23 8.88 3.71
C ALA A 287 -4.66 9.43 3.60
N LEU A 288 -5.62 8.83 4.32
CA LEU A 288 -6.99 9.30 4.36
C LEU A 288 -7.10 10.69 5.02
N ARG A 289 -6.44 10.88 6.17
CA ARG A 289 -6.39 12.18 6.85
C ARG A 289 -5.74 13.25 5.98
N TRP A 290 -4.66 12.91 5.29
CA TRP A 290 -4.00 13.83 4.36
C TRP A 290 -4.88 14.16 3.15
N ALA A 291 -5.64 13.19 2.64
CA ALA A 291 -6.58 13.42 1.55
C ALA A 291 -7.73 14.35 2.00
N LEU A 292 -8.27 14.17 3.20
CA LEU A 292 -9.29 15.04 3.80
C LEU A 292 -8.76 16.46 4.08
N ALA A 293 -7.51 16.56 4.50
CA ALA A 293 -6.81 17.84 4.72
C ALA A 293 -6.32 18.50 3.40
N GLU A 294 -6.70 17.97 2.25
CA GLU A 294 -6.32 18.45 0.90
C GLU A 294 -4.81 18.50 0.63
N ARG A 295 -4.02 17.72 1.37
CA ARG A 295 -2.56 17.60 1.20
C ARG A 295 -2.17 16.63 0.07
N LEU A 296 -3.13 15.99 -0.58
CA LEU A 296 -2.96 15.15 -1.75
C LEU A 296 -3.69 15.78 -2.95
N PRO A 297 -3.18 15.61 -4.18
CA PRO A 297 -3.83 16.17 -5.36
C PRO A 297 -5.16 15.50 -5.64
N VAL A 298 -6.05 16.22 -6.31
CA VAL A 298 -7.29 15.69 -6.89
C VAL A 298 -6.96 14.68 -7.98
N GLY A 299 -7.84 13.70 -8.19
CA GLY A 299 -7.62 12.62 -9.16
C GLY A 299 -7.34 11.28 -8.49
N ALA A 300 -6.84 10.30 -9.25
CA ALA A 300 -6.48 8.97 -8.76
C ALA A 300 -4.96 8.77 -8.81
N HIS A 301 -4.35 8.60 -7.64
CA HIS A 301 -2.89 8.55 -7.52
C HIS A 301 -2.42 7.59 -6.43
N GLY A 302 -1.24 6.99 -6.63
CA GLY A 302 -0.48 6.33 -5.56
C GLY A 302 0.30 7.34 -4.70
N LEU A 303 0.83 6.88 -3.57
CA LEU A 303 1.55 7.75 -2.63
C LEU A 303 2.92 8.24 -3.12
N ALA A 304 3.41 7.79 -4.27
CA ALA A 304 4.61 8.35 -4.89
C ALA A 304 4.41 9.78 -5.46
N ILE A 305 3.16 10.28 -5.49
CA ILE A 305 2.85 11.66 -5.88
C ILE A 305 3.13 12.68 -4.76
N LEU A 306 3.34 12.23 -3.53
CA LEU A 306 3.53 13.09 -2.37
C LEU A 306 4.68 14.07 -2.55
N GLU A 307 4.41 15.36 -2.35
CA GLU A 307 5.44 16.41 -2.31
C GLU A 307 6.13 16.46 -0.95
N ASP A 308 5.36 16.50 0.14
CA ASP A 308 5.87 16.51 1.51
C ASP A 308 6.06 15.09 2.08
N THR A 309 7.02 14.37 1.52
CA THR A 309 7.36 13.03 2.03
C THR A 309 7.95 13.06 3.44
N VAL A 310 8.64 14.17 3.83
CA VAL A 310 9.23 14.30 5.17
C VAL A 310 8.14 14.44 6.21
N GLY A 311 7.14 15.28 5.98
CA GLY A 311 5.98 15.42 6.86
C GLY A 311 5.24 14.09 7.04
N PHE A 312 4.96 13.39 5.94
CA PHE A 312 4.28 12.10 5.98
C PHE A 312 5.06 11.03 6.77
N LEU A 313 6.36 10.89 6.51
CA LEU A 313 7.22 9.94 7.22
C LEU A 313 7.41 10.30 8.69
N ARG A 314 7.43 11.60 9.04
CA ARG A 314 7.49 12.07 10.43
C ARG A 314 6.22 11.70 11.19
N GLU A 315 5.04 11.92 10.60
CA GLU A 315 3.77 11.52 11.21
C GLU A 315 3.69 9.99 11.37
N LEU A 316 4.15 9.19 10.39
CA LEU A 316 4.26 7.74 10.53
C LEU A 316 5.21 7.33 11.66
N ALA A 317 6.35 8.02 11.82
CA ALA A 317 7.30 7.74 12.90
C ALA A 317 6.71 8.01 14.29
N HIS A 318 5.87 9.04 14.45
CA HIS A 318 5.16 9.32 15.70
C HIS A 318 4.20 8.19 16.11
N ILE A 319 3.60 7.50 15.14
CA ILE A 319 2.74 6.34 15.40
C ILE A 319 3.49 4.99 15.35
N GLY A 320 4.83 5.05 15.40
CA GLY A 320 5.70 3.90 15.60
C GLY A 320 6.22 3.23 14.32
N ILE A 321 5.88 3.72 13.12
CA ILE A 321 6.39 3.17 11.86
C ILE A 321 7.67 3.90 11.48
N LYS A 322 8.81 3.18 11.50
CA LYS A 322 10.13 3.77 11.25
C LYS A 322 10.76 3.23 9.98
N ALA A 323 11.21 4.13 9.12
CA ALA A 323 12.09 3.83 8.01
C ALA A 323 13.53 4.17 8.37
N ALA A 324 14.48 3.38 7.87
CA ALA A 324 15.90 3.62 8.02
C ALA A 324 16.59 3.71 6.66
N ALA A 325 17.57 4.58 6.54
CA ALA A 325 18.48 4.57 5.42
C ALA A 325 19.50 3.43 5.61
N PHE A 326 19.73 2.67 4.54
CA PHE A 326 20.90 1.81 4.47
C PHE A 326 22.03 2.62 3.85
N GLU A 327 23.06 2.88 4.60
CA GLU A 327 24.33 3.29 4.01
C GLU A 327 24.95 2.04 3.38
N GLY A 328 24.59 1.80 2.12
CA GLY A 328 25.30 0.83 1.31
C GLY A 328 26.69 1.38 1.05
N SER A 329 27.72 0.76 1.63
CA SER A 329 29.07 0.95 1.13
C SER A 329 29.06 0.53 -0.35
N ALA A 330 29.20 1.50 -1.24
CA ALA A 330 29.61 1.23 -2.62
C ALA A 330 31.01 0.61 -2.51
N THR A 331 31.09 -0.73 -2.70
CA THR A 331 32.34 -1.43 -2.99
C THR A 331 32.50 -1.51 -4.49
#